data_81debdc53e9baa2d71f185dc5adca653
#
_entry.id   81debdc53e9baa2d71f185dc5adca653
#
_cell.length_a   1.000
_cell.length_b   1.000
_cell.length_c   1.000
_cell.angle_alpha   90.00
_cell.angle_beta   90.00
_cell.angle_gamma   90.00
#
_symmetry.space_group_name_H-M   'P 1'
#
loop_
_entity.id
_entity.type
_entity.pdbx_description
1 polymer ?
#
loop_
_entity_poly.entity_id
_entity_poly.type
_entity_poly.pdbx_seq_one_letter_code
_entity_poly.pdbx_strand_id
1 'polypeptide(L)'
;MFHKITYNRKHDFATVHNYGCTFRCPICSYKLKSGADGIPGLSYPKPDKFLTIEEIKSTLLSVNPSSVHFMGGEPTVAGMLPEMLSFVKREMGAETVLGHTNGVNLSIPDLDAANVGLKAWHEDVHLKVTGVEKSRIYGELERAALRGMRVAANMIYIPGLVDVDQLSATARHLSAFRVPFHIMGYIPVPGQPYRRPTIDEMEDARRACREYIPDAEYSYLSPEEVLSLERNDDRFDVKVIAGSGCHRTLMPTAF
;
A
#
# COMPACT_ATOMS: atom_id res chain seq x y z
N MET A 1 -5.00 -8.33 -11.65
CA MET A 1 -4.11 -8.84 -12.75
C MET A 1 -2.88 -7.95 -12.81
N PHE A 2 -1.70 -8.54 -12.94
CA PHE A 2 -0.43 -7.79 -12.99
C PHE A 2 -0.16 -7.26 -14.40
N HIS A 3 0.42 -6.05 -14.49
CA HIS A 3 0.59 -5.37 -15.77
C HIS A 3 1.96 -4.72 -15.95
N LYS A 4 2.72 -4.56 -14.88
CA LYS A 4 4.03 -3.90 -14.91
C LYS A 4 4.93 -4.48 -13.82
N ILE A 5 6.23 -4.53 -14.10
CA ILE A 5 7.26 -4.84 -13.11
C ILE A 5 8.26 -3.69 -13.13
N THR A 6 8.58 -3.19 -11.94
CA THR A 6 9.68 -2.25 -11.73
C THR A 6 10.74 -2.89 -10.84
N TYR A 7 12.01 -2.48 -11.02
CA TYR A 7 13.12 -2.93 -10.20
C TYR A 7 13.82 -1.72 -9.58
N ASN A 8 13.95 -1.75 -8.27
CA ASN A 8 14.71 -0.78 -7.49
C ASN A 8 16.11 -1.35 -7.26
N ARG A 9 17.10 -0.82 -7.98
CA ARG A 9 18.49 -1.32 -7.91
C ARG A 9 19.18 -0.94 -6.63
N LYS A 10 18.82 0.19 -6.02
CA LYS A 10 19.43 0.68 -4.78
C LYS A 10 19.11 -0.21 -3.59
N HIS A 11 17.89 -0.73 -3.53
CA HIS A 11 17.39 -1.54 -2.41
C HIS A 11 17.14 -3.00 -2.79
N ASP A 12 17.50 -3.39 -4.01
CA ASP A 12 17.43 -4.74 -4.53
C ASP A 12 16.07 -5.42 -4.38
N PHE A 13 15.00 -4.72 -4.78
CA PHE A 13 13.67 -5.32 -4.83
C PHE A 13 12.94 -5.07 -6.15
N ALA A 14 12.15 -6.05 -6.57
CA ALA A 14 11.22 -5.89 -7.68
C ALA A 14 9.81 -5.59 -7.16
N THR A 15 9.07 -4.76 -7.89
CA THR A 15 7.63 -4.51 -7.61
C THR A 15 6.79 -5.00 -8.77
N VAL A 16 5.87 -5.90 -8.49
CA VAL A 16 4.87 -6.42 -9.44
C VAL A 16 3.57 -5.67 -9.20
N HIS A 17 3.17 -4.86 -10.19
CA HIS A 17 2.04 -3.94 -10.06
C HIS A 17 0.73 -4.59 -10.52
N ASN A 18 -0.26 -4.59 -9.61
CA ASN A 18 -1.61 -5.08 -9.86
C ASN A 18 -2.54 -3.97 -10.37
N TYR A 19 -3.48 -4.36 -11.23
CA TYR A 19 -4.61 -3.55 -11.65
C TYR A 19 -5.90 -4.17 -11.13
N GLY A 20 -6.68 -3.38 -10.39
CA GLY A 20 -7.93 -3.83 -9.74
C GLY A 20 -7.84 -3.75 -8.22
N CYS A 21 -8.97 -3.46 -7.59
CA CYS A 21 -9.11 -3.36 -6.14
C CYS A 21 -10.53 -3.77 -5.72
N THR A 22 -10.67 -4.39 -4.56
CA THR A 22 -11.96 -4.70 -3.94
C THR A 22 -12.62 -3.48 -3.32
N PHE A 23 -11.82 -2.49 -2.86
CA PHE A 23 -12.36 -1.25 -2.31
C PHE A 23 -12.59 -0.20 -3.40
N ARG A 24 -13.52 0.72 -3.12
CA ARG A 24 -13.85 1.86 -3.98
C ARG A 24 -13.71 3.17 -3.21
N CYS A 25 -12.64 3.27 -2.40
CA CYS A 25 -12.43 4.41 -1.51
C CYS A 25 -12.45 5.74 -2.27
N PRO A 26 -13.36 6.66 -1.95
CA PRO A 26 -13.48 7.94 -2.67
C PRO A 26 -12.24 8.83 -2.49
N ILE A 27 -11.46 8.58 -1.44
CA ILE A 27 -10.22 9.27 -1.08
C ILE A 27 -8.96 8.65 -1.70
N CYS A 28 -9.12 7.69 -2.62
CA CYS A 28 -7.98 6.96 -3.18
C CYS A 28 -7.11 7.84 -4.08
N SER A 29 -5.79 7.78 -3.86
CA SER A 29 -4.80 8.56 -4.62
C SER A 29 -4.81 8.29 -6.12
N TYR A 30 -5.38 7.19 -6.60
CA TYR A 30 -5.59 6.96 -8.03
C TYR A 30 -6.41 8.07 -8.70
N LYS A 31 -7.28 8.73 -7.95
CA LYS A 31 -8.07 9.86 -8.46
C LYS A 31 -7.24 11.08 -8.84
N LEU A 32 -6.02 11.20 -8.37
CA LEU A 32 -5.09 12.25 -8.82
C LEU A 32 -4.83 12.17 -10.35
N LYS A 33 -5.00 11.00 -10.93
CA LYS A 33 -4.81 10.76 -12.37
C LYS A 33 -6.12 10.57 -13.12
N SER A 34 -7.06 9.85 -12.54
CA SER A 34 -8.33 9.51 -13.20
C SER A 34 -9.41 10.57 -13.03
N GLY A 35 -9.19 11.59 -12.19
CA GLY A 35 -10.18 12.63 -11.92
C GLY A 35 -11.27 12.22 -10.92
N ALA A 36 -12.27 13.10 -10.74
CA ALA A 36 -13.32 12.94 -9.73
C ALA A 36 -14.13 11.65 -9.91
N ASP A 37 -14.44 11.29 -11.15
CA ASP A 37 -15.26 10.12 -11.50
C ASP A 37 -14.47 8.83 -11.60
N GLY A 38 -13.16 8.90 -11.42
CA GLY A 38 -12.28 7.74 -11.51
C GLY A 38 -12.56 6.70 -10.44
N ILE A 39 -12.62 5.42 -10.85
CA ILE A 39 -12.79 4.29 -9.95
C ILE A 39 -11.42 3.78 -9.52
N PRO A 40 -11.08 3.80 -8.22
CA PRO A 40 -9.78 3.32 -7.74
C PRO A 40 -9.43 1.92 -8.23
N GLY A 41 -8.20 1.75 -8.70
CA GLY A 41 -7.71 0.48 -9.23
C GLY A 41 -8.30 0.04 -10.57
N LEU A 42 -9.31 0.77 -11.10
CA LEU A 42 -9.94 0.47 -12.40
C LEU A 42 -9.99 1.66 -13.35
N SER A 43 -9.72 2.85 -12.85
CA SER A 43 -10.08 4.08 -13.54
C SER A 43 -8.96 4.70 -14.36
N TYR A 44 -7.70 4.27 -14.22
CA TYR A 44 -6.63 4.96 -14.87
C TYR A 44 -5.42 4.16 -15.21
N PRO A 45 -4.91 4.51 -16.41
CA PRO A 45 -5.55 3.99 -17.59
C PRO A 45 -5.54 2.48 -17.49
N LYS A 46 -6.56 1.81 -18.02
CA LYS A 46 -6.50 0.35 -18.08
C LYS A 46 -5.25 -0.02 -18.87
N PRO A 47 -4.41 -0.93 -18.37
CA PRO A 47 -3.24 -1.39 -19.10
C PRO A 47 -3.64 -2.00 -20.43
N ASP A 48 -2.88 -1.72 -21.48
CA ASP A 48 -3.11 -2.29 -22.79
C ASP A 48 -2.93 -3.82 -22.79
N LYS A 49 -1.99 -4.29 -21.95
CA LYS A 49 -1.67 -5.71 -21.78
C LYS A 49 -1.45 -6.04 -20.31
N PHE A 50 -1.90 -7.23 -19.94
CA PHE A 50 -1.52 -7.87 -18.66
C PHE A 50 -0.40 -8.89 -18.91
N LEU A 51 0.49 -8.99 -17.93
CA LEU A 51 1.60 -9.94 -17.99
C LEU A 51 1.10 -11.37 -17.71
N THR A 52 1.63 -12.33 -18.46
CA THR A 52 1.45 -13.74 -18.17
C THR A 52 2.33 -14.18 -17.00
N ILE A 53 2.06 -15.34 -16.43
CA ILE A 53 2.88 -15.93 -15.36
C ILE A 53 4.32 -16.11 -15.84
N GLU A 54 4.51 -16.61 -17.06
CA GLU A 54 5.83 -16.87 -17.67
C GLU A 54 6.60 -15.57 -17.88
N GLU A 55 5.93 -14.50 -18.33
CA GLU A 55 6.55 -13.19 -18.50
C GLU A 55 7.02 -12.62 -17.13
N ILE A 56 6.21 -12.81 -16.08
CA ILE A 56 6.60 -12.35 -14.74
C ILE A 56 7.78 -13.17 -14.23
N LYS A 57 7.70 -14.51 -14.28
CA LYS A 57 8.75 -15.41 -13.81
C LYS A 57 10.09 -15.13 -14.53
N SER A 58 10.08 -15.08 -15.85
CA SER A 58 11.30 -14.82 -16.64
C SER A 58 11.90 -13.44 -16.34
N THR A 59 11.05 -12.41 -16.17
CA THR A 59 11.51 -11.07 -15.82
C THR A 59 12.14 -11.03 -14.43
N LEU A 60 11.51 -11.64 -13.43
CA LEU A 60 12.06 -11.69 -12.06
C LEU A 60 13.37 -12.44 -12.00
N LEU A 61 13.49 -13.60 -12.69
CA LEU A 61 14.74 -14.35 -12.79
C LEU A 61 15.87 -13.54 -13.44
N SER A 62 15.57 -12.66 -14.40
CA SER A 62 16.59 -11.87 -15.09
C SER A 62 17.27 -10.83 -14.20
N VAL A 63 16.61 -10.35 -13.14
CA VAL A 63 17.15 -9.38 -12.18
C VAL A 63 17.48 -10.00 -10.83
N ASN A 64 16.89 -11.15 -10.51
CA ASN A 64 17.10 -11.94 -9.30
C ASN A 64 17.10 -11.10 -8.00
N PRO A 65 16.02 -10.35 -7.70
CA PRO A 65 15.95 -9.46 -6.56
C PRO A 65 15.95 -10.22 -5.24
N SER A 66 16.42 -9.58 -4.16
CA SER A 66 16.36 -10.15 -2.81
C SER A 66 14.91 -10.21 -2.26
N SER A 67 14.03 -9.34 -2.74
CA SER A 67 12.61 -9.36 -2.38
C SER A 67 11.71 -8.97 -3.55
N VAL A 68 10.47 -9.49 -3.52
CA VAL A 68 9.44 -9.15 -4.52
C VAL A 68 8.22 -8.59 -3.81
N HIS A 69 7.90 -7.35 -4.15
CA HIS A 69 6.77 -6.61 -3.60
C HIS A 69 5.60 -6.66 -4.57
N PHE A 70 4.45 -7.11 -4.11
CA PHE A 70 3.20 -7.06 -4.85
C PHE A 70 2.38 -5.86 -4.35
N MET A 71 2.03 -4.94 -5.25
CA MET A 71 1.29 -3.73 -4.88
C MET A 71 0.49 -3.18 -6.08
N GLY A 72 -0.16 -2.01 -5.90
CA GLY A 72 -1.03 -1.41 -6.90
C GLY A 72 -2.45 -1.98 -6.84
N GLY A 73 -3.46 -1.10 -6.80
CA GLY A 73 -4.83 -1.52 -6.50
C GLY A 73 -4.91 -2.34 -5.20
N GLU A 74 -5.32 -3.59 -5.31
CA GLU A 74 -5.23 -4.60 -4.25
C GLU A 74 -4.63 -5.89 -4.83
N PRO A 75 -3.42 -6.28 -4.46
CA PRO A 75 -2.75 -7.46 -5.05
C PRO A 75 -3.50 -8.77 -4.84
N THR A 76 -4.20 -8.92 -3.73
CA THR A 76 -4.88 -10.16 -3.36
C THR A 76 -6.09 -10.50 -4.25
N VAL A 77 -6.50 -9.57 -5.14
CA VAL A 77 -7.52 -9.87 -6.16
C VAL A 77 -6.94 -10.54 -7.43
N ALA A 78 -5.62 -10.59 -7.54
CA ALA A 78 -4.97 -11.25 -8.67
C ALA A 78 -4.95 -12.77 -8.45
N GLY A 79 -5.73 -13.52 -9.24
CA GLY A 79 -5.84 -14.97 -9.09
C GLY A 79 -4.50 -15.71 -9.21
N MET A 80 -3.51 -15.13 -9.89
CA MET A 80 -2.16 -15.69 -10.02
C MET A 80 -1.23 -15.39 -8.82
N LEU A 81 -1.66 -14.56 -7.86
CA LEU A 81 -0.81 -14.17 -6.72
C LEU A 81 -0.29 -15.38 -5.92
N PRO A 82 -1.09 -16.39 -5.55
CA PRO A 82 -0.58 -17.53 -4.78
C PRO A 82 0.54 -18.29 -5.52
N GLU A 83 0.41 -18.48 -6.82
CA GLU A 83 1.47 -19.12 -7.63
C GLU A 83 2.73 -18.26 -7.66
N MET A 84 2.59 -16.95 -7.80
CA MET A 84 3.73 -16.04 -7.81
C MET A 84 4.45 -16.00 -6.46
N LEU A 85 3.71 -16.00 -5.34
CA LEU A 85 4.32 -16.09 -4.00
C LEU A 85 5.12 -17.38 -3.84
N SER A 86 4.52 -18.51 -4.24
CA SER A 86 5.19 -19.81 -4.17
C SER A 86 6.47 -19.84 -5.05
N PHE A 87 6.40 -19.34 -6.27
CA PHE A 87 7.56 -19.24 -7.15
C PHE A 87 8.69 -18.39 -6.55
N VAL A 88 8.37 -17.17 -6.11
CA VAL A 88 9.34 -16.25 -5.52
C VAL A 88 10.00 -16.87 -4.27
N LYS A 89 9.18 -17.44 -3.39
CA LYS A 89 9.67 -18.01 -2.13
C LYS A 89 10.47 -19.28 -2.32
N ARG A 90 9.99 -20.23 -3.12
CA ARG A 90 10.54 -21.59 -3.18
C ARG A 90 11.55 -21.80 -4.29
N GLU A 91 11.37 -21.12 -5.44
CA GLU A 91 12.27 -21.31 -6.58
C GLU A 91 13.35 -20.21 -6.63
N MET A 92 13.01 -18.96 -6.26
CA MET A 92 14.00 -17.88 -6.24
C MET A 92 14.70 -17.74 -4.87
N GLY A 93 14.09 -18.21 -3.78
CA GLY A 93 14.59 -17.98 -2.42
C GLY A 93 14.49 -16.52 -1.97
N ALA A 94 13.70 -15.71 -2.66
CA ALA A 94 13.51 -14.31 -2.36
C ALA A 94 12.34 -14.09 -1.39
N GLU A 95 12.35 -12.92 -0.73
CA GLU A 95 11.29 -12.55 0.18
C GLU A 95 10.04 -12.09 -0.58
N THR A 96 8.85 -12.46 -0.05
CA THR A 96 7.55 -12.12 -0.61
C THR A 96 6.83 -11.09 0.24
N VAL A 97 6.45 -9.97 -0.36
CA VAL A 97 5.88 -8.83 0.36
C VAL A 97 4.62 -8.32 -0.33
N LEU A 98 3.53 -8.14 0.41
CA LEU A 98 2.47 -7.22 -0.02
C LEU A 98 2.91 -5.81 0.32
N GLY A 99 3.55 -5.12 -0.63
CA GLY A 99 4.13 -3.80 -0.43
C GLY A 99 3.11 -2.73 -0.06
N HIS A 100 1.86 -2.90 -0.52
CA HIS A 100 0.69 -2.16 -0.04
C HIS A 100 -0.58 -2.96 -0.32
N THR A 101 -1.34 -3.22 0.73
CA THR A 101 -2.61 -3.96 0.66
C THR A 101 -3.68 -3.29 1.52
N ASN A 102 -4.94 -3.52 1.20
CA ASN A 102 -6.05 -3.10 2.06
C ASN A 102 -6.31 -4.06 3.24
N GLY A 103 -5.55 -5.15 3.34
CA GLY A 103 -5.60 -6.09 4.45
C GLY A 103 -6.77 -7.08 4.41
N VAL A 104 -7.49 -7.18 3.31
CA VAL A 104 -8.67 -8.06 3.22
C VAL A 104 -8.32 -9.55 3.29
N ASN A 105 -7.09 -9.91 2.91
CA ASN A 105 -6.59 -11.28 2.97
C ASN A 105 -5.05 -11.27 3.16
N LEU A 106 -4.61 -11.66 4.35
CA LEU A 106 -3.18 -11.85 4.69
C LEU A 106 -2.84 -13.32 4.94
N SER A 107 -3.83 -14.22 4.89
CA SER A 107 -3.67 -15.64 5.15
C SER A 107 -3.35 -16.41 3.84
N ILE A 108 -2.32 -15.95 3.12
CA ILE A 108 -1.89 -16.55 1.85
C ILE A 108 -0.58 -17.33 2.11
N PRO A 109 -0.47 -18.58 1.68
CA PRO A 109 0.78 -19.35 1.80
C PRO A 109 1.95 -18.64 1.11
N ASP A 110 3.14 -18.84 1.65
CA ASP A 110 4.40 -18.28 1.13
C ASP A 110 4.46 -16.72 1.12
N LEU A 111 3.64 -16.05 1.93
CA LEU A 111 3.70 -14.61 2.16
C LEU A 111 4.50 -14.32 3.43
N ASP A 112 5.58 -13.53 3.32
CA ASP A 112 6.47 -13.22 4.44
C ASP A 112 6.10 -11.93 5.17
N ALA A 113 5.66 -10.91 4.42
CA ALA A 113 5.39 -9.61 5.00
C ALA A 113 4.27 -8.85 4.28
N ALA A 114 3.63 -7.91 5.00
CA ALA A 114 2.62 -7.04 4.42
C ALA A 114 2.62 -5.65 5.06
N ASN A 115 2.40 -4.62 4.23
CA ASN A 115 2.09 -3.27 4.67
C ASN A 115 0.61 -2.97 4.45
N VAL A 116 -0.14 -2.87 5.53
CA VAL A 116 -1.61 -2.75 5.52
C VAL A 116 -2.04 -1.30 5.59
N GLY A 117 -2.72 -0.83 4.55
CA GLY A 117 -3.31 0.51 4.52
C GLY A 117 -4.67 0.54 5.21
N LEU A 118 -4.71 0.80 6.50
CA LEU A 118 -5.93 1.00 7.28
C LEU A 118 -6.66 2.26 6.82
N LYS A 119 -8.01 2.29 6.90
CA LYS A 119 -8.79 3.38 6.32
C LYS A 119 -9.44 4.29 7.35
N ALA A 120 -9.83 3.77 8.49
CA ALA A 120 -10.35 4.51 9.63
C ALA A 120 -10.39 3.61 10.87
N TRP A 121 -10.43 4.22 12.05
CA TRP A 121 -10.71 3.52 13.31
C TRP A 121 -12.20 3.42 13.61
N HIS A 122 -12.97 4.48 13.35
CA HIS A 122 -14.42 4.48 13.56
C HIS A 122 -15.12 3.58 12.54
N GLU A 123 -16.00 2.70 13.00
CA GLU A 123 -16.69 1.70 12.18
C GLU A 123 -17.52 2.33 11.05
N ASP A 124 -18.27 3.37 11.37
CA ASP A 124 -19.11 4.11 10.42
C ASP A 124 -18.28 4.80 9.32
N VAL A 125 -17.15 5.40 9.70
CA VAL A 125 -16.20 6.01 8.75
C VAL A 125 -15.55 4.94 7.88
N HIS A 126 -15.10 3.83 8.50
CA HIS A 126 -14.48 2.72 7.76
C HIS A 126 -15.44 2.12 6.74
N LEU A 127 -16.67 1.81 7.17
CA LEU A 127 -17.72 1.25 6.30
C LEU A 127 -18.10 2.23 5.18
N LYS A 128 -18.26 3.52 5.50
CA LYS A 128 -18.54 4.59 4.52
C LYS A 128 -17.44 4.70 3.46
N VAL A 129 -16.18 4.60 3.87
CA VAL A 129 -15.02 4.76 2.97
C VAL A 129 -14.76 3.50 2.14
N THR A 130 -14.90 2.32 2.71
CA THR A 130 -14.47 1.06 2.09
C THR A 130 -15.60 0.17 1.59
N GLY A 131 -16.78 0.26 2.21
CA GLY A 131 -17.88 -0.69 2.03
C GLY A 131 -17.68 -2.00 2.80
N VAL A 132 -16.69 -2.09 3.69
CA VAL A 132 -16.32 -3.29 4.46
C VAL A 132 -16.25 -2.96 5.95
N GLU A 133 -16.69 -3.86 6.80
CA GLU A 133 -16.58 -3.72 8.25
C GLU A 133 -15.11 -3.67 8.69
N LYS A 134 -14.80 -2.76 9.61
CA LYS A 134 -13.46 -2.58 10.18
C LYS A 134 -12.94 -3.88 10.82
N SER A 135 -13.78 -4.57 11.57
CA SER A 135 -13.46 -5.80 12.28
C SER A 135 -12.82 -6.86 11.38
N ARG A 136 -13.25 -6.93 10.12
CA ARG A 136 -12.68 -7.86 9.14
C ARG A 136 -11.20 -7.56 8.85
N ILE A 137 -10.88 -6.28 8.65
CA ILE A 137 -9.52 -5.85 8.27
C ILE A 137 -8.58 -5.89 9.48
N TYR A 138 -9.01 -5.32 10.60
CA TYR A 138 -8.20 -5.33 11.82
C TYR A 138 -7.99 -6.75 12.35
N GLY A 139 -9.05 -7.59 12.35
CA GLY A 139 -8.92 -8.97 12.76
C GLY A 139 -8.01 -9.83 11.87
N GLU A 140 -7.93 -9.53 10.57
CA GLU A 140 -6.97 -10.21 9.67
C GLU A 140 -5.54 -9.78 9.97
N LEU A 141 -5.30 -8.49 10.22
CA LEU A 141 -4.00 -7.95 10.62
C LEU A 141 -3.56 -8.54 11.97
N GLU A 142 -4.44 -8.59 12.97
CA GLU A 142 -4.16 -9.20 14.27
C GLU A 142 -3.75 -10.66 14.12
N ARG A 143 -4.54 -11.45 13.39
CA ARG A 143 -4.20 -12.86 13.13
C ARG A 143 -2.86 -13.03 12.43
N ALA A 144 -2.54 -12.15 11.48
CA ALA A 144 -1.25 -12.17 10.79
C ALA A 144 -0.09 -11.88 11.77
N ALA A 145 -0.21 -10.84 12.59
CA ALA A 145 0.77 -10.50 13.61
C ALA A 145 0.96 -11.62 14.63
N LEU A 146 -0.14 -12.20 15.13
CA LEU A 146 -0.09 -13.31 16.12
C LEU A 146 0.54 -14.58 15.55
N ARG A 147 0.47 -14.81 14.25
CA ARG A 147 1.18 -15.93 13.59
C ARG A 147 2.68 -15.65 13.38
N GLY A 148 3.18 -14.48 13.78
CA GLY A 148 4.57 -14.09 13.60
C GLY A 148 4.90 -13.59 12.19
N MET A 149 3.89 -13.30 11.35
CA MET A 149 4.10 -12.65 10.08
C MET A 149 4.59 -11.22 10.30
N ARG A 150 5.55 -10.75 9.52
CA ARG A 150 5.97 -9.35 9.58
C ARG A 150 4.91 -8.46 8.94
N VAL A 151 4.22 -7.69 9.76
CA VAL A 151 3.20 -6.73 9.32
C VAL A 151 3.56 -5.34 9.78
N ALA A 152 3.30 -4.35 8.92
CA ALA A 152 3.29 -2.95 9.26
C ALA A 152 1.93 -2.36 8.84
N ALA A 153 1.55 -1.28 9.46
CA ALA A 153 0.30 -0.59 9.12
C ALA A 153 0.55 0.88 8.80
N ASN A 154 -0.26 1.43 7.92
CA ASN A 154 -0.32 2.86 7.69
C ASN A 154 -1.77 3.33 7.66
N MET A 155 -1.99 4.63 7.95
CA MET A 155 -3.29 5.27 7.85
C MET A 155 -3.12 6.70 7.36
N ILE A 156 -4.06 7.15 6.51
CA ILE A 156 -4.05 8.52 6.00
C ILE A 156 -4.77 9.43 7.00
N TYR A 157 -4.09 10.45 7.49
CA TYR A 157 -4.68 11.53 8.24
C TYR A 157 -5.45 12.46 7.31
N ILE A 158 -6.75 12.59 7.52
CA ILE A 158 -7.68 13.37 6.69
C ILE A 158 -8.50 14.25 7.62
N PRO A 159 -8.14 15.54 7.81
CA PRO A 159 -8.88 16.43 8.69
C PRO A 159 -10.39 16.46 8.37
N GLY A 160 -11.21 16.20 9.39
CA GLY A 160 -12.67 16.14 9.29
C GLY A 160 -13.22 14.79 8.80
N LEU A 161 -12.39 13.77 8.60
CA LEU A 161 -12.83 12.42 8.27
C LEU A 161 -12.09 11.34 9.09
N VAL A 162 -10.78 11.39 9.10
CA VAL A 162 -9.91 10.50 9.89
C VAL A 162 -8.99 11.41 10.70
N ASP A 163 -9.46 11.83 11.83
CA ASP A 163 -8.80 12.79 12.71
C ASP A 163 -7.81 12.12 13.69
N VAL A 164 -7.12 12.93 14.48
CA VAL A 164 -6.04 12.50 15.38
C VAL A 164 -6.50 11.46 16.41
N ASP A 165 -7.75 11.55 16.88
CA ASP A 165 -8.34 10.58 17.80
C ASP A 165 -8.37 9.16 17.20
N GLN A 166 -8.70 9.04 15.91
CA GLN A 166 -8.72 7.77 15.21
C GLN A 166 -7.30 7.22 14.97
N LEU A 167 -6.34 8.09 14.66
CA LEU A 167 -4.92 7.71 14.52
C LEU A 167 -4.36 7.20 15.85
N SER A 168 -4.61 7.93 16.93
CA SER A 168 -4.20 7.56 18.29
C SER A 168 -4.84 6.25 18.76
N ALA A 169 -6.16 6.07 18.53
CA ALA A 169 -6.86 4.83 18.85
C ALA A 169 -6.31 3.63 18.04
N THR A 170 -5.97 3.85 16.76
CA THR A 170 -5.32 2.85 15.92
C THR A 170 -3.93 2.50 16.46
N ALA A 171 -3.10 3.49 16.80
CA ALA A 171 -1.77 3.26 17.35
C ALA A 171 -1.84 2.49 18.68
N ARG A 172 -2.77 2.86 19.57
CA ARG A 172 -3.04 2.12 20.81
C ARG A 172 -3.39 0.66 20.56
N HIS A 173 -4.24 0.40 19.59
CA HIS A 173 -4.64 -0.97 19.24
C HIS A 173 -3.46 -1.77 18.68
N LEU A 174 -2.72 -1.20 17.72
CA LEU A 174 -1.59 -1.85 17.06
C LEU A 174 -0.42 -2.13 18.02
N SER A 175 -0.22 -1.30 19.04
CA SER A 175 0.82 -1.49 20.04
C SER A 175 0.70 -2.81 20.79
N ALA A 176 -0.52 -3.31 21.02
CA ALA A 176 -0.77 -4.61 21.66
C ALA A 176 -0.22 -5.79 20.85
N PHE A 177 -0.07 -5.63 19.55
CA PHE A 177 0.43 -6.64 18.61
C PHE A 177 1.85 -6.33 18.11
N ARG A 178 2.48 -5.25 18.62
CA ARG A 178 3.80 -4.76 18.19
C ARG A 178 3.89 -4.49 16.68
N VAL A 179 2.79 -4.02 16.09
CA VAL A 179 2.74 -3.66 14.67
C VAL A 179 3.21 -2.23 14.49
N PRO A 180 4.27 -1.99 13.70
CA PRO A 180 4.73 -0.64 13.37
C PRO A 180 3.62 0.16 12.67
N PHE A 181 3.55 1.47 12.95
CA PHE A 181 2.51 2.34 12.39
C PHE A 181 3.10 3.60 11.77
N HIS A 182 2.67 3.89 10.54
CA HIS A 182 3.07 5.06 9.80
C HIS A 182 1.88 5.94 9.44
N ILE A 183 1.99 7.25 9.68
CA ILE A 183 0.94 8.22 9.36
C ILE A 183 1.24 8.82 7.99
N MET A 184 0.25 8.87 7.13
CA MET A 184 0.36 9.48 5.81
C MET A 184 -0.48 10.76 5.75
N GLY A 185 0.13 11.90 5.43
CA GLY A 185 -0.63 13.13 5.18
C GLY A 185 -1.50 13.00 3.94
N TYR A 186 -2.78 13.36 4.07
CA TYR A 186 -3.72 13.31 2.95
C TYR A 186 -3.29 14.24 1.82
N ILE A 187 -3.36 13.75 0.62
CA ILE A 187 -3.21 14.54 -0.60
C ILE A 187 -4.61 14.70 -1.20
N PRO A 188 -5.15 15.93 -1.29
CA PRO A 188 -6.48 16.16 -1.81
C PRO A 188 -6.66 15.56 -3.20
N VAL A 189 -7.68 14.74 -3.34
CA VAL A 189 -8.02 14.11 -4.62
C VAL A 189 -9.27 14.78 -5.23
N PRO A 190 -9.39 14.83 -6.56
CA PRO A 190 -10.54 15.43 -7.23
C PRO A 190 -11.87 14.84 -6.74
N GLY A 191 -12.88 15.71 -6.58
CA GLY A 191 -14.23 15.33 -6.17
C GLY A 191 -14.40 15.04 -4.68
N GLN A 192 -13.40 15.32 -3.84
CA GLN A 192 -13.51 15.19 -2.38
C GLN A 192 -13.39 16.53 -1.67
N PRO A 193 -14.17 16.78 -0.60
CA PRO A 193 -14.20 18.05 0.08
C PRO A 193 -13.06 18.23 1.11
N TYR A 194 -12.26 17.21 1.33
CA TYR A 194 -11.27 17.22 2.41
C TYR A 194 -10.01 17.99 2.03
N ARG A 195 -9.48 18.73 2.99
CA ARG A 195 -8.23 19.46 2.85
C ARG A 195 -7.02 18.61 3.24
N ARG A 196 -5.85 19.04 2.81
CA ARG A 196 -4.58 18.52 3.31
C ARG A 196 -4.39 18.94 4.79
N PRO A 197 -3.84 18.08 5.67
CA PRO A 197 -3.42 18.53 7.00
C PRO A 197 -2.27 19.54 6.90
N THR A 198 -2.11 20.37 7.91
CA THR A 198 -0.91 21.21 8.06
C THR A 198 0.25 20.39 8.64
N ILE A 199 1.46 20.96 8.60
CA ILE A 199 2.64 20.32 9.23
C ILE A 199 2.44 20.21 10.75
N ASP A 200 1.90 21.25 11.40
CA ASP A 200 1.63 21.23 12.83
C ASP A 200 0.61 20.14 13.21
N GLU A 201 -0.44 19.97 12.41
CA GLU A 201 -1.40 18.87 12.59
C GLU A 201 -0.75 17.48 12.42
N MET A 202 0.20 17.34 11.48
CA MET A 202 0.95 16.08 11.32
C MET A 202 1.85 15.81 12.54
N GLU A 203 2.49 16.85 13.10
CA GLU A 203 3.30 16.73 14.31
C GLU A 203 2.45 16.37 15.53
N ASP A 204 1.26 16.96 15.66
CA ASP A 204 0.31 16.61 16.72
C ASP A 204 -0.17 15.16 16.60
N ALA A 205 -0.49 14.71 15.39
CA ALA A 205 -0.86 13.32 15.11
C ALA A 205 0.28 12.35 15.45
N ARG A 206 1.51 12.68 15.05
CA ARG A 206 2.70 11.88 15.41
C ARG A 206 2.87 11.79 16.91
N ARG A 207 2.77 12.91 17.61
CA ARG A 207 2.91 12.97 19.07
C ARG A 207 1.88 12.09 19.78
N ALA A 208 0.60 12.17 19.36
CA ALA A 208 -0.46 11.34 19.91
C ALA A 208 -0.25 9.82 19.64
N CYS A 209 0.27 9.47 18.48
CA CYS A 209 0.56 8.07 18.17
C CYS A 209 1.78 7.54 18.93
N ARG A 210 2.79 8.38 19.16
CA ARG A 210 4.00 8.01 19.91
C ARG A 210 3.79 7.71 21.39
N GLU A 211 2.66 8.09 21.96
CA GLU A 211 2.25 7.64 23.29
C GLU A 211 2.12 6.10 23.37
N TYR A 212 1.84 5.44 22.25
CA TYR A 212 1.62 4.00 22.16
C TYR A 212 2.68 3.27 21.31
N ILE A 213 3.18 3.91 20.28
CA ILE A 213 4.21 3.38 19.36
C ILE A 213 5.33 4.42 19.27
N PRO A 214 6.40 4.30 20.06
CA PRO A 214 7.47 5.32 20.16
C PRO A 214 8.11 5.69 18.83
N ASP A 215 8.19 4.74 17.91
CA ASP A 215 8.81 4.89 16.58
C ASP A 215 7.79 5.29 15.49
N ALA A 216 6.57 5.71 15.87
CA ALA A 216 5.60 6.19 14.88
C ALA A 216 6.12 7.45 14.18
N GLU A 217 6.10 7.41 12.85
CA GLU A 217 6.55 8.50 11.98
C GLU A 217 5.48 8.87 10.95
N TYR A 218 5.70 9.96 10.23
CA TYR A 218 4.80 10.35 9.15
C TYR A 218 5.52 10.68 7.86
N SER A 219 4.79 10.58 6.76
CA SER A 219 5.16 11.14 5.45
C SER A 219 4.19 12.26 5.06
N TYR A 220 4.77 13.33 4.50
CA TYR A 220 4.04 14.53 4.12
C TYR A 220 4.51 15.02 2.75
N LEU A 221 4.00 14.38 1.69
CA LEU A 221 4.33 14.72 0.32
C LEU A 221 3.37 15.76 -0.22
N SER A 222 3.86 16.72 -0.99
CA SER A 222 3.00 17.63 -1.76
C SER A 222 2.37 16.92 -2.97
N PRO A 223 1.26 17.43 -3.54
CA PRO A 223 0.72 16.92 -4.79
C PRO A 223 1.76 16.91 -5.91
N GLU A 224 2.59 17.93 -5.99
CA GLU A 224 3.66 18.08 -7.00
C GLU A 224 4.75 17.03 -6.79
N GLU A 225 5.20 16.82 -5.55
CA GLU A 225 6.14 15.75 -5.20
C GLU A 225 5.55 14.40 -5.56
N VAL A 226 4.27 14.20 -5.22
CA VAL A 226 3.55 12.98 -5.56
C VAL A 226 3.53 12.75 -7.06
N LEU A 227 3.27 13.76 -7.88
CA LEU A 227 3.26 13.65 -9.35
C LEU A 227 4.67 13.60 -9.95
N SER A 228 5.66 14.22 -9.31
CA SER A 228 7.06 14.23 -9.78
C SER A 228 7.79 12.91 -9.57
N LEU A 229 7.42 12.15 -8.53
CA LEU A 229 7.97 10.81 -8.25
C LEU A 229 7.77 9.82 -9.42
N GLU A 230 6.97 10.17 -10.43
CA GLU A 230 6.76 9.35 -11.62
C GLU A 230 7.76 9.58 -12.73
N ARG A 231 8.44 10.73 -12.72
CA ARG A 231 9.17 11.24 -13.91
C ARG A 231 10.66 10.88 -13.94
N ASN A 232 11.18 10.10 -13.10
CA ASN A 232 12.58 9.69 -12.89
C ASN A 232 13.01 10.07 -11.48
N ASP A 233 12.64 9.27 -10.50
CA ASP A 233 13.19 9.46 -9.17
C ASP A 233 14.53 8.72 -9.08
N ASP A 234 15.60 9.37 -9.51
CA ASP A 234 16.97 8.83 -9.42
C ASP A 234 17.39 8.51 -7.97
N ARG A 235 16.63 9.02 -6.97
CA ARG A 235 16.86 8.70 -5.56
C ARG A 235 16.78 7.22 -5.28
N PHE A 236 15.98 6.48 -6.04
CA PHE A 236 15.72 5.05 -5.82
C PHE A 236 16.23 4.15 -6.94
N ASP A 237 16.78 4.72 -8.01
CA ASP A 237 17.22 3.98 -9.21
C ASP A 237 16.19 2.92 -9.66
N VAL A 238 14.93 3.38 -9.85
CA VAL A 238 13.81 2.50 -10.22
C VAL A 238 13.66 2.47 -11.73
N LYS A 239 13.64 1.25 -12.30
CA LYS A 239 13.43 1.02 -13.73
C LYS A 239 12.22 0.15 -13.99
N VAL A 240 11.44 0.47 -15.03
CA VAL A 240 10.44 -0.45 -15.58
C VAL A 240 11.19 -1.54 -16.35
N ILE A 241 11.01 -2.78 -15.98
CA ILE A 241 11.69 -3.94 -16.58
C ILE A 241 10.74 -4.86 -17.36
N ALA A 242 9.43 -4.75 -17.13
CA ALA A 242 8.41 -5.40 -17.95
C ALA A 242 7.08 -4.65 -17.89
N GLY A 243 6.29 -4.80 -18.94
CA GLY A 243 4.94 -4.24 -19.04
C GLY A 243 4.90 -2.73 -19.24
N SER A 244 3.70 -2.18 -19.16
CA SER A 244 3.42 -0.76 -19.33
C SER A 244 2.31 -0.30 -18.38
N GLY A 245 2.08 1.00 -18.34
CA GLY A 245 1.04 1.62 -17.52
C GLY A 245 1.60 2.63 -16.52
N CYS A 246 0.84 3.67 -16.32
CA CYS A 246 1.17 4.77 -15.43
C CYS A 246 0.82 4.43 -13.98
N HIS A 247 1.46 3.44 -13.38
CA HIS A 247 1.40 3.29 -11.94
C HIS A 247 2.68 3.78 -11.32
N ARG A 248 2.51 4.64 -10.34
CA ARG A 248 3.55 5.06 -9.45
C ARG A 248 4.19 3.86 -8.78
N THR A 249 5.48 3.85 -8.75
CA THR A 249 6.22 3.23 -7.69
C THR A 249 6.07 4.13 -6.47
N LEU A 250 5.15 3.79 -5.58
CA LEU A 250 5.11 4.44 -4.27
C LEU A 250 6.43 4.15 -3.58
N MET A 251 6.86 5.08 -2.72
CA MET A 251 8.08 4.96 -1.92
C MET A 251 8.19 3.57 -1.30
N PRO A 252 9.41 3.04 -1.12
CA PRO A 252 9.60 1.83 -0.34
C PRO A 252 8.90 2.01 1.00
N THR A 253 7.97 1.12 1.30
CA THR A 253 7.45 1.04 2.64
C THR A 253 8.60 0.60 3.53
N ALA A 254 8.93 1.41 4.53
CA ALA A 254 9.91 1.04 5.52
C ALA A 254 9.41 -0.21 6.25
N PHE A 255 10.07 -1.32 6.00
CA PHE A 255 10.11 -2.46 6.89
C PHE A 255 11.46 -2.44 7.62
#